data_7cabd55ecf89a57141e335d6cff4242c
#
_entry.id   7cabd55ecf89a57141e335d6cff4242c
#
_cell.length_a   1.000
_cell.length_b   1.000
_cell.length_c   1.000
_cell.angle_alpha   90.00
_cell.angle_beta   90.00
_cell.angle_gamma   90.00
#
_symmetry.space_group_name_H-M   'P 1'
#
loop_
_entity.id
_entity.type
_entity.pdbx_description
1 polymer ?
#
loop_
_entity_poly.entity_id
_entity_poly.type
_entity_poly.pdbx_seq_one_letter_code
_entity_poly.pdbx_strand_id
1 'polypeptide(L)'
;RKLWDLEESGATALGPALQLAIAVAGARPGSSVFLCTDGLANVGLGSLEDSERECALFYTELAEQAKLRGVTVTVISLIGTECALESLSIVCEQTAGSVQRVDPVQLTGNLVAFADRPVVAYGVMAMVLLHHGLQFRGEMDDEGENRNWVVKDLGNVTRGKELTFSYAFRPKDQCDLSGIEQIPFQVQVLFTRPNGMRCLRVATARVAVTDDRAQAEQHADIGVIGTHAAQRAAKFAKAGDYEKAQLETRAAQRFIMRNADVDRVSLFSNHVEQIDQVLRAERQREKHEDSSVPPSTFATTTTTAAAPSSSITEVASKKKRTKRSDAAATAISSALTHKFD
;
A
#
# COMPACT_ATOMS: atom_id res chain seq x y z
N ARG A 1 19.57 -28.63 15.00
CA ARG A 1 19.06 -29.95 15.47
C ARG A 1 17.61 -29.87 15.97
N LYS A 2 17.23 -28.91 16.79
CA LYS A 2 15.83 -28.80 17.29
C LYS A 2 14.74 -28.56 16.24
N LEU A 3 15.07 -27.99 15.09
CA LEU A 3 14.11 -27.77 14.00
C LEU A 3 13.71 -29.08 13.28
N TRP A 4 14.61 -30.08 13.27
CA TRP A 4 14.37 -31.39 12.64
C TRP A 4 13.55 -32.34 13.51
N ASP A 5 13.36 -31.98 14.79
CA ASP A 5 12.63 -32.78 15.76
C ASP A 5 11.18 -32.26 15.93
N LEU A 6 10.76 -31.27 15.12
CA LEU A 6 9.40 -30.74 15.11
C LEU A 6 8.51 -31.64 14.26
N GLU A 7 7.45 -32.14 14.89
CA GLU A 7 6.39 -32.90 14.22
C GLU A 7 5.24 -31.97 13.84
N GLU A 8 4.70 -32.13 12.63
CA GLU A 8 3.52 -31.42 12.19
C GLU A 8 2.30 -31.90 13.02
N SER A 9 1.54 -30.99 13.57
CA SER A 9 0.34 -31.34 14.33
C SER A 9 -0.80 -30.36 14.12
N GLY A 10 -1.87 -30.84 13.48
CA GLY A 10 -3.21 -30.26 13.56
C GLY A 10 -3.36 -28.85 12.96
N ALA A 11 -3.88 -27.95 13.76
CA ALA A 11 -4.34 -26.63 13.33
C ALA A 11 -3.24 -25.56 13.43
N THR A 12 -3.34 -24.49 12.61
CA THR A 12 -2.35 -23.41 12.51
C THR A 12 -2.80 -22.19 13.31
N ALA A 13 -2.21 -21.97 14.48
CA ALA A 13 -2.45 -20.80 15.35
C ALA A 13 -1.49 -19.64 15.00
N LEU A 14 -1.59 -19.09 13.80
CA LEU A 14 -0.64 -18.12 13.25
C LEU A 14 -0.70 -16.78 13.97
N GLY A 15 -1.88 -16.27 14.32
CA GLY A 15 -2.05 -14.98 15.00
C GLY A 15 -1.34 -14.95 16.36
N PRO A 16 -1.59 -15.88 17.27
CA PRO A 16 -0.89 -15.97 18.56
C PRO A 16 0.63 -16.14 18.40
N ALA A 17 1.09 -16.93 17.42
CA ALA A 17 2.50 -17.11 17.14
C ALA A 17 3.18 -15.81 16.69
N LEU A 18 2.53 -15.07 15.79
CA LEU A 18 3.01 -13.78 15.31
C LEU A 18 3.03 -12.74 16.44
N GLN A 19 1.99 -12.72 17.29
CA GLN A 19 1.93 -11.83 18.45
C GLN A 19 3.10 -12.08 19.42
N LEU A 20 3.39 -13.34 19.70
CA LEU A 20 4.51 -13.72 20.55
C LEU A 20 5.85 -13.33 19.89
N ALA A 21 6.02 -13.59 18.60
CA ALA A 21 7.23 -13.23 17.87
C ALA A 21 7.49 -11.71 17.90
N ILE A 22 6.46 -10.89 17.69
CA ILE A 22 6.54 -9.44 17.79
C ILE A 22 6.89 -9.00 19.23
N ALA A 23 6.31 -9.64 20.24
CA ALA A 23 6.62 -9.32 21.63
C ALA A 23 8.08 -9.60 21.98
N VAL A 24 8.63 -10.73 21.55
CA VAL A 24 10.04 -11.09 21.73
C VAL A 24 10.96 -10.17 20.93
N ALA A 25 10.67 -9.94 19.65
CA ALA A 25 11.46 -9.07 18.79
C ALA A 25 11.47 -7.62 19.28
N GLY A 26 10.36 -7.17 19.87
CA GLY A 26 10.18 -5.81 20.39
C GLY A 26 11.06 -5.47 21.59
N ALA A 27 11.80 -6.43 22.16
CA ALA A 27 12.84 -6.16 23.16
C ALA A 27 14.01 -5.34 22.59
N ARG A 28 14.18 -5.34 21.27
CA ARG A 28 15.20 -4.56 20.54
C ARG A 28 14.55 -3.85 19.35
N PRO A 29 14.28 -2.54 19.44
CA PRO A 29 13.81 -1.77 18.30
C PRO A 29 14.72 -1.91 17.08
N GLY A 30 14.14 -2.02 15.89
CA GLY A 30 14.84 -2.31 14.65
C GLY A 30 14.97 -3.80 14.33
N SER A 31 14.39 -4.68 15.16
CA SER A 31 14.33 -6.12 14.88
C SER A 31 13.32 -6.45 13.77
N SER A 32 13.54 -7.59 13.10
CA SER A 32 12.67 -8.10 12.05
C SER A 32 12.11 -9.47 12.43
N VAL A 33 10.84 -9.68 12.12
CA VAL A 33 10.15 -10.97 12.21
C VAL A 33 9.90 -11.47 10.79
N PHE A 34 10.35 -12.68 10.50
CA PHE A 34 10.05 -13.38 9.25
C PHE A 34 9.07 -14.49 9.55
N LEU A 35 7.86 -14.36 9.01
CA LEU A 35 6.82 -15.36 9.12
C LEU A 35 6.78 -16.17 7.83
N CYS A 36 7.14 -17.45 7.89
CA CYS A 36 6.99 -18.38 6.76
C CYS A 36 5.75 -19.23 7.01
N THR A 37 4.84 -19.26 6.03
CA THR A 37 3.60 -20.04 6.12
C THR A 37 3.25 -20.64 4.76
N ASP A 38 2.69 -21.84 4.79
CA ASP A 38 2.17 -22.59 3.65
C ASP A 38 0.66 -22.87 3.79
N GLY A 39 0.02 -22.34 4.83
CA GLY A 39 -1.38 -22.60 5.11
C GLY A 39 -2.12 -21.42 5.76
N LEU A 40 -3.44 -21.61 5.82
CA LEU A 40 -4.36 -20.68 6.46
C LEU A 40 -4.26 -20.75 7.97
N ALA A 41 -4.27 -19.58 8.63
CA ALA A 41 -4.51 -19.50 10.06
C ALA A 41 -5.95 -19.93 10.36
N ASN A 42 -6.13 -21.06 11.00
CA ASN A 42 -7.46 -21.64 11.24
C ASN A 42 -7.84 -21.78 12.71
N VAL A 43 -6.93 -21.41 13.64
CA VAL A 43 -7.19 -21.51 15.08
C VAL A 43 -6.64 -20.31 15.83
N GLY A 44 -7.35 -19.89 16.85
CA GLY A 44 -6.95 -18.83 17.76
C GLY A 44 -7.25 -17.42 17.24
N LEU A 45 -6.73 -16.42 17.93
CA LEU A 45 -6.92 -15.02 17.57
C LEU A 45 -6.40 -14.74 16.16
N GLY A 46 -7.19 -14.03 15.34
CA GLY A 46 -6.87 -13.74 13.96
C GLY A 46 -7.01 -14.95 13.04
N SER A 47 -7.80 -15.95 13.43
CA SER A 47 -8.22 -17.05 12.55
C SER A 47 -8.90 -16.48 11.32
N LEU A 48 -8.51 -16.97 10.15
CA LEU A 48 -9.07 -16.54 8.86
C LEU A 48 -10.43 -17.18 8.57
N GLU A 49 -10.90 -18.07 9.47
CA GLU A 49 -12.27 -18.59 9.51
C GLU A 49 -13.23 -17.63 10.22
N ASP A 50 -12.70 -16.69 11.02
CA ASP A 50 -13.46 -15.64 11.68
C ASP A 50 -14.00 -14.61 10.66
N SER A 51 -14.84 -13.69 11.13
CA SER A 51 -15.32 -12.62 10.26
C SER A 51 -14.15 -11.77 9.73
N GLU A 52 -14.22 -11.37 8.45
CA GLU A 52 -13.20 -10.51 7.80
C GLU A 52 -12.90 -9.25 8.62
N ARG A 53 -13.92 -8.70 9.27
CA ARG A 53 -13.79 -7.52 10.12
C ARG A 53 -12.98 -7.79 11.38
N GLU A 54 -13.21 -8.92 12.05
CA GLU A 54 -12.48 -9.30 13.26
C GLU A 54 -11.02 -9.59 12.94
N CYS A 55 -10.76 -10.31 11.84
CA CYS A 55 -9.41 -10.53 11.35
C CYS A 55 -8.68 -9.22 11.07
N ALA A 56 -9.32 -8.30 10.34
CA ALA A 56 -8.71 -7.02 9.98
C ALA A 56 -8.42 -6.17 11.22
N LEU A 57 -9.30 -6.16 12.22
CA LEU A 57 -9.08 -5.47 13.48
C LEU A 57 -7.89 -6.06 14.23
N PHE A 58 -7.85 -7.39 14.40
CA PHE A 58 -6.76 -8.08 15.09
C PHE A 58 -5.39 -7.77 14.44
N TYR A 59 -5.27 -7.92 13.11
CA TYR A 59 -4.00 -7.66 12.42
C TYR A 59 -3.64 -6.18 12.38
N THR A 60 -4.63 -5.27 12.42
CA THR A 60 -4.38 -3.83 12.55
C THR A 60 -3.80 -3.49 13.93
N GLU A 61 -4.39 -4.01 15.00
CA GLU A 61 -3.87 -3.81 16.36
C GLU A 61 -2.47 -4.42 16.53
N LEU A 62 -2.25 -5.58 15.95
CA LEU A 62 -0.95 -6.23 15.97
C LEU A 62 0.11 -5.43 15.19
N ALA A 63 -0.27 -4.83 14.08
CA ALA A 63 0.59 -3.94 13.29
C ALA A 63 0.99 -2.69 14.09
N GLU A 64 0.04 -2.04 14.78
CA GLU A 64 0.33 -0.90 15.65
C GLU A 64 1.28 -1.28 16.79
N GLN A 65 1.10 -2.45 17.42
CA GLN A 65 2.01 -2.93 18.45
C GLN A 65 3.43 -3.15 17.90
N ALA A 66 3.56 -3.77 16.73
CA ALA A 66 4.84 -3.99 16.07
C ALA A 66 5.53 -2.67 15.71
N LYS A 67 4.78 -1.72 15.15
CA LYS A 67 5.23 -0.39 14.77
C LYS A 67 5.74 0.41 15.98
N LEU A 68 4.98 0.45 17.09
CA LEU A 68 5.38 1.12 18.33
C LEU A 68 6.68 0.54 18.92
N ARG A 69 6.91 -0.75 18.74
CA ARG A 69 8.12 -1.44 19.21
C ARG A 69 9.28 -1.38 18.20
N GLY A 70 9.09 -0.75 17.03
CA GLY A 70 10.07 -0.70 15.96
C GLY A 70 10.39 -2.06 15.35
N VAL A 71 9.42 -2.98 15.31
CA VAL A 71 9.56 -4.32 14.73
C VAL A 71 9.01 -4.31 13.30
N THR A 72 9.79 -4.82 12.36
CA THR A 72 9.35 -5.04 10.98
C THR A 72 8.87 -6.47 10.80
N VAL A 73 7.75 -6.68 10.14
CA VAL A 73 7.18 -8.02 9.87
C VAL A 73 7.16 -8.27 8.37
N THR A 74 7.81 -9.34 7.95
CA THR A 74 7.78 -9.83 6.56
C THR A 74 7.13 -11.22 6.54
N VAL A 75 6.14 -11.38 5.67
CA VAL A 75 5.43 -12.64 5.47
C VAL A 75 5.91 -13.28 4.17
N ILE A 76 6.26 -14.54 4.26
CA ILE A 76 6.72 -15.37 3.14
C ILE A 76 5.76 -16.55 3.02
N SER A 77 5.07 -16.63 1.88
CA SER A 77 4.21 -17.74 1.52
C SER A 77 4.83 -18.55 0.38
N LEU A 78 4.50 -19.81 0.28
CA LEU A 78 4.94 -20.66 -0.83
C LEU A 78 4.02 -20.51 -2.04
N ILE A 79 4.60 -20.54 -3.24
CA ILE A 79 3.83 -20.57 -4.48
C ILE A 79 3.08 -21.89 -4.55
N GLY A 80 1.79 -21.83 -4.87
CA GLY A 80 0.91 -23.02 -4.95
C GLY A 80 -0.02 -23.19 -3.75
N THR A 81 0.18 -22.42 -2.68
CA THR A 81 -0.72 -22.39 -1.50
C THR A 81 -1.45 -21.05 -1.39
N GLU A 82 -2.62 -21.06 -0.79
CA GLU A 82 -3.39 -19.84 -0.47
C GLU A 82 -3.38 -19.64 1.05
N CYS A 83 -2.88 -18.49 1.49
CA CYS A 83 -2.67 -18.17 2.90
C CYS A 83 -3.47 -16.95 3.37
N ALA A 84 -4.40 -16.45 2.55
CA ALA A 84 -5.15 -15.21 2.77
C ALA A 84 -4.23 -14.01 3.11
N LEU A 85 -3.22 -13.81 2.27
CA LEU A 85 -2.18 -12.79 2.46
C LEU A 85 -2.72 -11.37 2.53
N GLU A 86 -3.95 -11.10 2.07
CA GLU A 86 -4.61 -9.80 2.20
C GLU A 86 -4.67 -9.35 3.66
N SER A 87 -5.08 -10.24 4.58
CA SER A 87 -5.15 -9.91 6.01
C SER A 87 -3.76 -9.75 6.63
N LEU A 88 -2.82 -10.60 6.27
CA LEU A 88 -1.45 -10.55 6.76
C LEU A 88 -0.67 -9.35 6.22
N SER A 89 -1.02 -8.85 5.01
CA SER A 89 -0.38 -7.69 4.41
C SER A 89 -0.54 -6.42 5.24
N ILE A 90 -1.61 -6.31 6.03
CA ILE A 90 -1.84 -5.18 6.93
C ILE A 90 -0.65 -4.97 7.87
N VAL A 91 -0.17 -6.06 8.48
CA VAL A 91 0.98 -5.99 9.41
C VAL A 91 2.27 -5.63 8.66
N CYS A 92 2.49 -6.23 7.50
CA CYS A 92 3.69 -5.96 6.71
C CYS A 92 3.75 -4.50 6.25
N GLU A 93 2.68 -3.98 5.68
CA GLU A 93 2.63 -2.62 5.14
C GLU A 93 2.87 -1.55 6.20
N GLN A 94 2.28 -1.71 7.38
CA GLN A 94 2.40 -0.75 8.48
C GLN A 94 3.76 -0.81 9.18
N THR A 95 4.48 -1.93 9.07
CA THR A 95 5.79 -2.13 9.71
C THR A 95 6.97 -2.01 8.75
N ALA A 96 6.76 -1.57 7.51
CA ALA A 96 7.75 -1.51 6.43
C ALA A 96 8.36 -2.87 6.05
N GLY A 97 7.65 -3.94 6.32
CA GLY A 97 7.95 -5.26 5.79
C GLY A 97 7.33 -5.48 4.41
N SER A 98 7.36 -6.71 3.96
CA SER A 98 6.80 -7.09 2.66
C SER A 98 6.09 -8.43 2.73
N VAL A 99 5.16 -8.62 1.80
CA VAL A 99 4.55 -9.92 1.55
C VAL A 99 5.18 -10.51 0.30
N GLN A 100 5.67 -11.74 0.38
CA GLN A 100 6.35 -12.41 -0.72
C GLN A 100 5.77 -13.82 -0.93
N ARG A 101 5.58 -14.18 -2.20
CA ARG A 101 5.30 -15.55 -2.60
C ARG A 101 6.55 -16.12 -3.24
N VAL A 102 7.08 -17.18 -2.69
CA VAL A 102 8.41 -17.68 -3.03
C VAL A 102 8.33 -19.14 -3.47
N ASP A 103 9.07 -19.48 -4.52
CA ASP A 103 9.34 -20.88 -4.86
C ASP A 103 10.16 -21.52 -3.73
N PRO A 104 9.78 -22.70 -3.21
CA PRO A 104 10.55 -23.41 -2.18
C PRO A 104 12.05 -23.55 -2.50
N VAL A 105 12.40 -23.72 -3.76
CA VAL A 105 13.80 -23.84 -4.22
C VAL A 105 14.58 -22.55 -4.01
N GLN A 106 13.92 -21.40 -4.09
CA GLN A 106 14.56 -20.07 -3.96
C GLN A 106 14.46 -19.48 -2.54
N LEU A 107 13.82 -20.19 -1.61
CA LEU A 107 13.53 -19.71 -0.27
C LEU A 107 14.78 -19.19 0.47
N THR A 108 15.88 -19.93 0.42
CA THR A 108 17.13 -19.56 1.10
C THR A 108 17.72 -18.25 0.58
N GLY A 109 17.76 -18.07 -0.75
CA GLY A 109 18.27 -16.85 -1.38
C GLY A 109 17.42 -15.63 -1.01
N ASN A 110 16.09 -15.81 -1.04
CA ASN A 110 15.15 -14.75 -0.69
C ASN A 110 15.24 -14.37 0.79
N LEU A 111 15.38 -15.33 1.72
CA LEU A 111 15.56 -15.04 3.14
C LEU A 111 16.81 -14.19 3.40
N VAL A 112 17.91 -14.51 2.74
CA VAL A 112 19.16 -13.71 2.85
C VAL A 112 18.92 -12.29 2.34
N ALA A 113 18.28 -12.11 1.19
CA ALA A 113 17.98 -10.81 0.61
C ALA A 113 17.04 -9.96 1.50
N PHE A 114 16.11 -10.59 2.21
CA PHE A 114 15.23 -9.90 3.15
C PHE A 114 15.94 -9.52 4.45
N ALA A 115 16.80 -10.40 4.96
CA ALA A 115 17.61 -10.12 6.16
C ALA A 115 18.59 -8.94 5.95
N ASP A 116 18.99 -8.70 4.70
CA ASP A 116 19.93 -7.65 4.33
C ASP A 116 19.29 -6.25 4.19
N ARG A 117 18.02 -6.10 4.60
CA ARG A 117 17.28 -4.82 4.61
C ARG A 117 17.05 -4.30 6.03
N PRO A 118 18.08 -3.76 6.70
CA PRO A 118 17.94 -3.29 8.07
C PRO A 118 16.98 -2.10 8.17
N VAL A 119 16.24 -2.05 9.27
CA VAL A 119 15.48 -0.86 9.66
C VAL A 119 16.46 0.26 9.99
N VAL A 120 16.35 1.38 9.27
CA VAL A 120 17.20 2.56 9.47
C VAL A 120 16.59 3.58 10.43
N ALA A 121 15.27 3.56 10.57
CA ALA A 121 14.52 4.42 11.49
C ALA A 121 13.15 3.80 11.82
N TYR A 122 12.62 4.12 13.00
CA TYR A 122 11.27 3.72 13.41
C TYR A 122 10.48 4.90 13.96
N GLY A 123 9.15 4.76 14.02
CA GLY A 123 8.26 5.85 14.40
C GLY A 123 8.41 7.06 13.47
N VAL A 124 8.54 6.81 12.17
CA VAL A 124 8.82 7.84 11.17
C VAL A 124 7.53 8.53 10.75
N MET A 125 7.51 9.84 10.93
CA MET A 125 6.45 10.73 10.41
C MET A 125 7.06 11.71 9.41
N ALA A 126 6.49 11.78 8.22
CA ALA A 126 6.90 12.72 7.19
C ALA A 126 5.80 13.77 6.99
N MET A 127 6.18 15.05 7.13
CA MET A 127 5.35 16.19 6.77
C MET A 127 5.89 16.80 5.49
N VAL A 128 5.04 16.96 4.49
CA VAL A 128 5.37 17.64 3.24
C VAL A 128 4.61 18.95 3.19
N LEU A 129 5.32 20.04 2.98
CA LEU A 129 4.78 21.39 2.88
C LEU A 129 4.99 21.91 1.47
N LEU A 130 3.91 22.32 0.85
CA LEU A 130 3.87 22.95 -0.46
C LEU A 130 3.79 24.46 -0.32
N HIS A 131 4.24 25.18 -1.35
CA HIS A 131 3.98 26.60 -1.50
C HIS A 131 2.46 26.87 -1.50
N HIS A 132 2.04 28.02 -1.01
CA HIS A 132 0.60 28.37 -0.91
C HIS A 132 -0.15 28.35 -2.25
N GLY A 133 0.54 28.52 -3.37
CA GLY A 133 -0.02 28.40 -4.73
C GLY A 133 -0.17 26.97 -5.24
N LEU A 134 0.21 25.98 -4.45
CA LEU A 134 0.06 24.57 -4.76
C LEU A 134 -0.94 23.90 -3.83
N GLN A 135 -1.52 22.80 -4.29
CA GLN A 135 -2.41 21.94 -3.51
C GLN A 135 -2.13 20.47 -3.80
N PHE A 136 -2.36 19.60 -2.84
CA PHE A 136 -2.27 18.16 -3.05
C PHE A 136 -3.43 17.65 -3.91
N ARG A 137 -3.20 16.58 -4.68
CA ARG A 137 -4.20 15.89 -5.50
C ARG A 137 -4.36 14.44 -5.04
N GLY A 138 -5.55 14.12 -4.47
CA GLY A 138 -5.87 12.74 -4.09
C GLY A 138 -4.97 12.15 -3.00
N GLU A 139 -4.35 13.00 -2.19
CA GLU A 139 -3.48 12.59 -1.07
C GLU A 139 -4.14 12.76 0.30
N MET A 140 -5.28 13.41 0.34
CA MET A 140 -6.00 13.76 1.55
C MET A 140 -7.44 13.27 1.48
N ASP A 141 -8.03 13.02 2.63
CA ASP A 141 -9.47 12.79 2.76
C ASP A 141 -10.23 14.10 2.45
N ASP A 142 -11.51 14.00 2.08
CA ASP A 142 -12.35 15.09 1.54
C ASP A 142 -12.30 16.41 2.37
N GLU A 143 -12.00 16.36 3.66
CA GLU A 143 -11.88 17.54 4.52
C GLU A 143 -10.55 18.30 4.36
N GLY A 144 -9.58 17.71 3.67
CA GLY A 144 -8.21 18.26 3.59
C GLY A 144 -7.77 18.80 2.24
N GLU A 145 -8.61 18.80 1.21
CA GLU A 145 -8.23 19.15 -0.18
C GLU A 145 -7.62 20.55 -0.36
N ASN A 146 -7.89 21.48 0.55
CA ASN A 146 -7.36 22.86 0.49
C ASN A 146 -6.09 23.11 1.30
N ARG A 147 -5.53 22.10 1.94
CA ARG A 147 -4.29 22.26 2.71
C ARG A 147 -3.08 22.18 1.80
N ASN A 148 -2.06 22.97 2.09
CA ASN A 148 -0.76 22.94 1.45
C ASN A 148 0.28 22.09 2.23
N TRP A 149 -0.16 21.29 3.17
CA TRP A 149 0.67 20.36 3.93
C TRP A 149 -0.05 19.04 4.14
N VAL A 150 0.71 17.96 4.20
CA VAL A 150 0.23 16.60 4.48
C VAL A 150 1.21 15.92 5.43
N VAL A 151 0.67 15.12 6.36
CA VAL A 151 1.46 14.27 7.24
C VAL A 151 1.19 12.82 6.90
N LYS A 152 2.25 12.03 6.73
CA LYS A 152 2.18 10.58 6.53
C LYS A 152 2.93 9.88 7.67
N ASP A 153 2.25 8.98 8.32
CA ASP A 153 2.88 8.05 9.25
C ASP A 153 3.44 6.86 8.45
N LEU A 154 4.76 6.72 8.48
CA LEU A 154 5.48 5.69 7.74
C LEU A 154 5.86 4.50 8.64
N GLY A 155 5.66 4.63 9.96
CA GLY A 155 6.06 3.60 10.91
C GLY A 155 7.56 3.33 10.88
N ASN A 156 7.96 2.12 10.56
CA ASN A 156 9.35 1.77 10.36
C ASN A 156 9.79 2.07 8.93
N VAL A 157 11.05 2.37 8.74
CA VAL A 157 11.61 2.66 7.42
C VAL A 157 12.90 1.87 7.22
N THR A 158 12.97 1.15 6.10
CA THR A 158 14.16 0.47 5.60
C THR A 158 14.86 1.32 4.53
N ARG A 159 16.10 0.96 4.19
CA ARG A 159 16.83 1.64 3.11
C ARG A 159 16.06 1.50 1.79
N GLY A 160 15.97 2.59 1.02
CA GLY A 160 15.32 2.62 -0.29
C GLY A 160 13.80 2.82 -0.25
N LYS A 161 13.19 3.05 0.93
CA LYS A 161 11.78 3.45 1.00
C LYS A 161 11.58 4.80 0.33
N GLU A 162 10.72 4.84 -0.67
CA GLU A 162 10.32 6.06 -1.37
C GLU A 162 8.85 6.40 -1.10
N LEU A 163 8.58 7.68 -1.01
CA LEU A 163 7.24 8.22 -0.84
C LEU A 163 7.02 9.29 -1.90
N THR A 164 5.96 9.13 -2.67
CA THR A 164 5.60 10.08 -3.73
C THR A 164 4.31 10.79 -3.39
N PHE A 165 4.16 12.01 -3.90
CA PHE A 165 2.97 12.84 -3.70
C PHE A 165 2.56 13.46 -5.04
N SER A 166 1.24 13.57 -5.25
CA SER A 166 0.68 14.30 -6.37
C SER A 166 0.23 15.69 -5.92
N TYR A 167 0.61 16.70 -6.69
CA TYR A 167 0.19 18.08 -6.45
C TYR A 167 -0.21 18.78 -7.74
N ALA A 168 -0.90 19.92 -7.63
CA ALA A 168 -1.26 20.78 -8.74
C ALA A 168 -1.17 22.25 -8.33
N PHE A 169 -1.10 23.10 -9.32
CA PHE A 169 -1.30 24.53 -9.08
C PHE A 169 -2.73 24.81 -8.64
N ARG A 170 -2.91 25.75 -7.73
CA ARG A 170 -4.23 26.28 -7.43
C ARG A 170 -4.78 27.03 -8.63
N PRO A 171 -6.11 27.09 -8.79
CA PRO A 171 -6.73 27.91 -9.80
C PRO A 171 -6.27 29.39 -9.73
N LYS A 172 -6.12 30.06 -10.88
CA LYS A 172 -5.59 31.44 -10.93
C LYS A 172 -6.42 32.46 -10.15
N ASP A 173 -7.69 32.22 -9.99
CA ASP A 173 -8.60 33.02 -9.15
C ASP A 173 -8.31 32.91 -7.65
N GLN A 174 -7.64 31.88 -7.23
CA GLN A 174 -7.25 31.65 -5.83
C GLN A 174 -5.81 32.09 -5.52
N CYS A 175 -4.93 32.02 -6.50
CA CYS A 175 -3.53 32.41 -6.32
C CYS A 175 -2.88 32.78 -7.66
N ASP A 176 -2.41 34.01 -7.76
CA ASP A 176 -1.61 34.46 -8.90
C ASP A 176 -0.14 34.14 -8.65
N LEU A 177 0.41 33.30 -9.51
CA LEU A 177 1.81 32.88 -9.50
C LEU A 177 2.62 33.52 -10.65
N SER A 178 2.08 34.56 -11.29
CA SER A 178 2.75 35.24 -12.41
C SER A 178 4.10 35.80 -11.95
N GLY A 179 5.16 35.49 -12.70
CA GLY A 179 6.52 35.95 -12.42
C GLY A 179 7.27 35.14 -11.34
N ILE A 180 6.73 34.04 -10.86
CA ILE A 180 7.47 33.15 -9.95
C ILE A 180 8.33 32.21 -10.78
N GLU A 181 9.65 32.36 -10.67
CA GLU A 181 10.63 31.52 -11.38
C GLU A 181 10.92 30.19 -10.65
N GLN A 182 10.78 30.16 -9.33
CA GLN A 182 11.07 28.98 -8.50
C GLN A 182 10.05 28.84 -7.38
N ILE A 183 9.64 27.61 -7.13
CA ILE A 183 8.71 27.25 -6.04
C ILE A 183 9.44 26.37 -5.01
N PRO A 184 9.36 26.72 -3.70
CA PRO A 184 9.94 25.90 -2.65
C PRO A 184 9.03 24.72 -2.28
N PHE A 185 9.66 23.59 -2.01
CA PHE A 185 9.10 22.40 -1.40
C PHE A 185 9.87 22.10 -0.13
N GLN A 186 9.19 21.83 0.96
CA GLN A 186 9.83 21.44 2.20
C GLN A 186 9.29 20.11 2.70
N VAL A 187 10.22 19.25 3.15
CA VAL A 187 9.91 17.98 3.81
C VAL A 187 10.53 18.00 5.19
N GLN A 188 9.72 17.68 6.19
CA GLN A 188 10.16 17.51 7.57
C GLN A 188 9.93 16.05 7.96
N VAL A 189 10.98 15.36 8.40
CA VAL A 189 10.92 13.95 8.81
C VAL A 189 11.31 13.84 10.26
N LEU A 190 10.33 13.49 11.10
CA LEU A 190 10.54 13.14 12.50
C LEU A 190 10.71 11.61 12.58
N PHE A 191 11.77 11.15 13.25
CA PHE A 191 12.05 9.72 13.35
C PHE A 191 12.90 9.38 14.57
N THR A 192 12.89 8.12 14.96
CA THR A 192 13.77 7.59 15.98
C THR A 192 14.78 6.63 15.33
N ARG A 193 16.06 6.83 15.64
CA ARG A 193 17.13 5.92 15.19
C ARG A 193 17.12 4.61 16.02
N PRO A 194 17.74 3.51 15.52
CA PRO A 194 17.84 2.25 16.26
C PRO A 194 18.51 2.38 17.64
N ASN A 195 19.32 3.41 17.86
CA ASN A 195 19.92 3.72 19.16
C ASN A 195 18.99 4.50 20.12
N GLY A 196 17.72 4.70 19.76
CA GLY A 196 16.72 5.41 20.56
C GLY A 196 16.73 6.94 20.44
N MET A 197 17.66 7.53 19.66
CA MET A 197 17.74 8.98 19.48
C MET A 197 16.62 9.48 18.59
N ARG A 198 15.80 10.42 19.09
CA ARG A 198 14.80 11.13 18.29
C ARG A 198 15.48 12.23 17.46
N CYS A 199 15.15 12.26 16.17
CA CYS A 199 15.72 13.19 15.21
C CYS A 199 14.64 13.88 14.41
N LEU A 200 14.89 15.12 14.04
CA LEU A 200 14.13 15.86 13.04
C LEU A 200 15.07 16.20 11.88
N ARG A 201 14.70 15.83 10.67
CA ARG A 201 15.38 16.26 9.45
C ARG A 201 14.48 17.17 8.65
N VAL A 202 14.97 18.32 8.27
CA VAL A 202 14.29 19.28 7.40
C VAL A 202 15.07 19.39 6.11
N ALA A 203 14.39 19.23 4.98
CA ALA A 203 14.95 19.42 3.65
C ALA A 203 14.06 20.38 2.88
N THR A 204 14.66 21.38 2.24
CA THR A 204 13.97 22.33 1.38
C THR A 204 14.62 22.30 0.00
N ALA A 205 13.82 22.07 -1.03
CA ALA A 205 14.23 22.15 -2.42
C ALA A 205 13.47 23.29 -3.10
N ARG A 206 14.11 23.92 -4.09
CA ARG A 206 13.47 24.89 -4.98
C ARG A 206 13.44 24.31 -6.38
N VAL A 207 12.28 24.33 -7.00
CA VAL A 207 12.06 23.78 -8.35
C VAL A 207 11.71 24.92 -9.28
N ALA A 208 12.36 24.95 -10.44
CA ALA A 208 12.07 25.93 -11.48
C ALA A 208 10.66 25.74 -12.02
N VAL A 209 10.01 26.84 -12.34
CA VAL A 209 8.67 26.88 -12.95
C VAL A 209 8.82 27.26 -14.42
N THR A 210 8.12 26.59 -15.29
CA THR A 210 8.10 26.88 -16.73
C THR A 210 6.69 26.73 -17.29
N ASP A 211 6.32 27.56 -18.24
CA ASP A 211 5.09 27.44 -19.01
C ASP A 211 5.30 26.55 -20.25
N ASP A 212 6.56 26.22 -20.58
CA ASP A 212 6.89 25.33 -21.68
C ASP A 212 6.74 23.86 -21.26
N ARG A 213 5.71 23.24 -21.81
CA ARG A 213 5.42 21.83 -21.57
C ARG A 213 6.53 20.90 -22.05
N ALA A 214 7.16 21.20 -23.19
CA ALA A 214 8.22 20.34 -23.73
C ALA A 214 9.44 20.36 -22.82
N GLN A 215 9.82 21.53 -22.32
CA GLN A 215 10.87 21.69 -21.34
C GLN A 215 10.56 20.95 -20.03
N ALA A 216 9.32 21.05 -19.53
CA ALA A 216 8.90 20.35 -18.32
C ALA A 216 8.94 18.82 -18.49
N GLU A 217 8.47 18.31 -19.64
CA GLU A 217 8.51 16.87 -19.94
C GLU A 217 9.95 16.35 -20.09
N GLN A 218 10.86 17.12 -20.67
CA GLN A 218 12.27 16.75 -20.85
C GLN A 218 13.03 16.62 -19.51
N HIS A 219 12.66 17.43 -18.51
CA HIS A 219 13.30 17.40 -17.18
C HIS A 219 12.55 16.51 -16.17
N ALA A 220 11.53 15.79 -16.61
CA ALA A 220 10.76 14.92 -15.74
C ALA A 220 11.57 13.69 -15.29
N ASP A 221 11.56 13.41 -13.99
CA ASP A 221 12.17 12.19 -13.45
C ASP A 221 11.24 10.98 -13.69
N ILE A 222 11.64 10.16 -14.64
CA ILE A 222 10.88 8.97 -15.06
C ILE A 222 10.73 7.94 -13.92
N GLY A 223 11.76 7.79 -13.08
CA GLY A 223 11.73 6.90 -11.93
C GLY A 223 10.67 7.33 -10.91
N VAL A 224 10.62 8.62 -10.60
CA VAL A 224 9.61 9.18 -9.69
C VAL A 224 8.20 9.00 -10.26
N ILE A 225 8.00 9.25 -11.57
CA ILE A 225 6.69 9.08 -12.21
C ILE A 225 6.26 7.62 -12.21
N GLY A 226 7.18 6.69 -12.50
CA GLY A 226 6.92 5.25 -12.46
C GLY A 226 6.53 4.77 -11.07
N THR A 227 7.33 5.15 -10.06
CA THR A 227 7.05 4.82 -8.64
C THR A 227 5.70 5.38 -8.20
N HIS A 228 5.39 6.64 -8.56
CA HIS A 228 4.11 7.26 -8.23
C HIS A 228 2.93 6.52 -8.85
N ALA A 229 3.02 6.18 -10.14
CA ALA A 229 1.97 5.46 -10.83
C ALA A 229 1.72 4.07 -10.22
N ALA A 230 2.78 3.34 -9.86
CA ALA A 230 2.68 2.05 -9.19
C ALA A 230 2.00 2.18 -7.81
N GLN A 231 2.42 3.15 -7.00
CA GLN A 231 1.83 3.40 -5.68
C GLN A 231 0.35 3.82 -5.77
N ARG A 232 -0.02 4.67 -6.73
CA ARG A 232 -1.43 5.05 -6.96
C ARG A 232 -2.28 3.88 -7.46
N ALA A 233 -1.77 3.12 -8.42
CA ALA A 233 -2.46 1.93 -8.90
C ALA A 233 -2.71 0.93 -7.77
N ALA A 234 -1.72 0.70 -6.90
CA ALA A 234 -1.87 -0.15 -5.72
C ALA A 234 -2.92 0.37 -4.74
N LYS A 235 -2.99 1.70 -4.49
CA LYS A 235 -4.04 2.30 -3.66
C LYS A 235 -5.44 2.05 -4.24
N PHE A 236 -5.64 2.27 -5.55
CA PHE A 236 -6.91 1.99 -6.21
C PHE A 236 -7.26 0.51 -6.19
N ALA A 237 -6.30 -0.36 -6.46
CA ALA A 237 -6.51 -1.80 -6.39
C ALA A 237 -6.88 -2.24 -4.96
N LYS A 238 -6.24 -1.66 -3.94
CA LYS A 238 -6.59 -1.90 -2.53
C LYS A 238 -8.01 -1.44 -2.17
N ALA A 239 -8.51 -0.40 -2.83
CA ALA A 239 -9.90 0.03 -2.71
C ALA A 239 -10.89 -0.82 -3.54
N GLY A 240 -10.41 -1.76 -4.39
CA GLY A 240 -11.22 -2.57 -5.31
C GLY A 240 -11.52 -1.87 -6.64
N ASP A 241 -10.95 -0.69 -6.89
CA ASP A 241 -11.14 0.05 -8.14
C ASP A 241 -10.05 -0.32 -9.16
N TYR A 242 -10.16 -1.53 -9.69
CA TYR A 242 -9.16 -2.06 -10.65
C TYR A 242 -9.16 -1.30 -11.99
N GLU A 243 -10.27 -0.64 -12.35
CA GLU A 243 -10.34 0.18 -13.57
C GLU A 243 -9.47 1.42 -13.44
N LYS A 244 -9.59 2.15 -12.32
CA LYS A 244 -8.73 3.32 -12.07
C LYS A 244 -7.28 2.91 -11.90
N ALA A 245 -6.99 1.79 -11.23
CA ALA A 245 -5.63 1.28 -11.13
C ALA A 245 -5.00 1.08 -12.52
N GLN A 246 -5.73 0.46 -13.45
CA GLN A 246 -5.27 0.28 -14.84
C GLN A 246 -5.13 1.59 -15.63
N LEU A 247 -6.01 2.56 -15.40
CA LEU A 247 -5.90 3.87 -16.05
C LEU A 247 -4.64 4.61 -15.63
N GLU A 248 -4.29 4.58 -14.35
CA GLU A 248 -3.06 5.21 -13.82
C GLU A 248 -1.80 4.59 -14.44
N THR A 249 -1.70 3.26 -14.46
CA THR A 249 -0.53 2.58 -15.03
C THR A 249 -0.39 2.86 -16.54
N ARG A 250 -1.49 2.84 -17.30
CA ARG A 250 -1.48 3.14 -18.73
C ARG A 250 -1.16 4.60 -19.04
N ALA A 251 -1.65 5.53 -18.22
CA ALA A 251 -1.34 6.96 -18.40
C ALA A 251 0.17 7.21 -18.19
N ALA A 252 0.75 6.64 -17.14
CA ALA A 252 2.18 6.72 -16.89
C ALA A 252 3.00 6.04 -18.00
N GLN A 253 2.58 4.86 -18.48
CA GLN A 253 3.24 4.16 -19.56
C GLN A 253 3.32 5.01 -20.84
N ARG A 254 2.20 5.65 -21.23
CA ARG A 254 2.19 6.54 -22.39
C ARG A 254 3.12 7.74 -22.25
N PHE A 255 3.24 8.30 -21.06
CA PHE A 255 4.15 9.38 -20.76
C PHE A 255 5.61 8.92 -20.86
N ILE A 256 5.93 7.80 -20.21
CA ILE A 256 7.28 7.22 -20.17
C ILE A 256 7.75 6.82 -21.58
N MET A 257 6.87 6.17 -22.37
CA MET A 257 7.19 5.80 -23.77
C MET A 257 7.55 6.98 -24.67
N ARG A 258 7.08 8.19 -24.35
CA ARG A 258 7.40 9.40 -25.13
C ARG A 258 8.67 10.09 -24.68
N ASN A 259 9.07 9.92 -23.42
CA ASN A 259 10.07 10.78 -22.78
C ASN A 259 11.27 10.02 -22.20
N ALA A 260 11.28 8.69 -22.25
CA ALA A 260 12.34 7.88 -21.67
C ALA A 260 13.16 7.12 -22.72
N ASP A 261 14.38 6.74 -22.34
CA ASP A 261 15.24 5.87 -23.13
C ASP A 261 14.64 4.44 -23.23
N VAL A 262 15.03 3.71 -24.28
CA VAL A 262 14.52 2.37 -24.59
C VAL A 262 14.67 1.40 -23.41
N ASP A 263 15.78 1.46 -22.69
CA ASP A 263 16.06 0.57 -21.56
C ASP A 263 15.11 0.82 -20.39
N ARG A 264 14.91 2.10 -20.04
CA ARG A 264 13.96 2.50 -18.98
C ARG A 264 12.50 2.21 -19.36
N VAL A 265 12.14 2.41 -20.63
CA VAL A 265 10.82 2.04 -21.16
C VAL A 265 10.58 0.54 -21.00
N SER A 266 11.57 -0.28 -21.33
CA SER A 266 11.44 -1.74 -21.25
C SER A 266 11.26 -2.24 -19.81
N LEU A 267 12.05 -1.73 -18.88
CA LEU A 267 11.93 -2.06 -17.44
C LEU A 267 10.56 -1.69 -16.89
N PHE A 268 10.11 -0.47 -17.16
CA PHE A 268 8.80 0.00 -16.70
C PHE A 268 7.67 -0.80 -17.34
N SER A 269 7.73 -1.05 -18.64
CA SER A 269 6.70 -1.79 -19.37
C SER A 269 6.54 -3.20 -18.82
N ASN A 270 7.63 -3.89 -18.55
CA ASN A 270 7.61 -5.24 -17.98
C ASN A 270 6.95 -5.25 -16.59
N HIS A 271 7.28 -4.28 -15.75
CA HIS A 271 6.70 -4.17 -14.40
C HIS A 271 5.21 -3.82 -14.46
N VAL A 272 4.83 -2.85 -15.29
CA VAL A 272 3.42 -2.48 -15.49
C VAL A 272 2.62 -3.65 -16.05
N GLU A 273 3.19 -4.41 -16.99
CA GLU A 273 2.52 -5.57 -17.57
C GLU A 273 2.25 -6.66 -16.52
N GLN A 274 3.19 -6.93 -15.64
CA GLN A 274 3.01 -7.87 -14.53
C GLN A 274 1.87 -7.43 -13.59
N ILE A 275 1.86 -6.15 -13.19
CA ILE A 275 0.79 -5.60 -12.37
C ILE A 275 -0.56 -5.66 -13.12
N ASP A 276 -0.59 -5.24 -14.39
CA ASP A 276 -1.82 -5.21 -15.20
C ASP A 276 -2.41 -6.61 -15.41
N GLN A 277 -1.58 -7.65 -15.58
CA GLN A 277 -2.02 -9.04 -15.67
C GLN A 277 -2.73 -9.48 -14.38
N VAL A 278 -2.15 -9.18 -13.22
CA VAL A 278 -2.75 -9.52 -11.92
C VAL A 278 -4.05 -8.75 -11.71
N LEU A 279 -4.08 -7.45 -12.01
CA LEU A 279 -5.29 -6.62 -11.91
C LEU A 279 -6.41 -7.08 -12.83
N ARG A 280 -6.09 -7.54 -14.04
CA ARG A 280 -7.09 -8.12 -14.98
C ARG A 280 -7.66 -9.42 -14.48
N ALA A 281 -6.82 -10.31 -13.95
CA ALA A 281 -7.27 -11.58 -13.40
C ALA A 281 -8.22 -11.37 -12.23
N GLU A 282 -7.89 -10.44 -11.32
CA GLU A 282 -8.72 -10.12 -10.16
C GLU A 282 -10.06 -9.49 -10.55
N ARG A 283 -10.04 -8.56 -11.51
CA ARG A 283 -11.28 -7.97 -12.06
C ARG A 283 -12.18 -9.00 -12.72
N GLN A 284 -11.62 -9.98 -13.42
CA GLN A 284 -12.39 -11.07 -14.02
C GLN A 284 -13.01 -11.96 -12.96
N ARG A 285 -12.25 -12.26 -11.90
CA ARG A 285 -12.73 -13.02 -10.75
C ARG A 285 -13.93 -12.35 -10.08
N GLU A 286 -13.84 -11.06 -9.78
CA GLU A 286 -14.98 -10.31 -9.22
C GLU A 286 -16.22 -10.35 -10.10
N LYS A 287 -16.04 -10.21 -11.43
CA LYS A 287 -17.17 -10.28 -12.36
C LYS A 287 -17.82 -11.65 -12.41
N HIS A 288 -17.06 -12.72 -12.30
CA HIS A 288 -17.61 -14.09 -12.28
C HIS A 288 -18.38 -14.37 -10.99
N GLU A 289 -17.90 -13.89 -9.86
CA GLU A 289 -18.58 -14.06 -8.58
C GLU A 289 -19.86 -13.24 -8.50
N ASP A 290 -19.88 -12.00 -9.02
CA ASP A 290 -21.10 -11.19 -9.16
C ASP A 290 -22.17 -11.84 -10.03
N SER A 291 -21.78 -12.56 -11.09
CA SER A 291 -22.71 -13.25 -11.99
C SER A 291 -23.22 -14.58 -11.45
N SER A 292 -22.58 -15.13 -10.43
CA SER A 292 -22.99 -16.39 -9.80
C SER A 292 -24.00 -16.24 -8.66
N VAL A 293 -24.29 -15.00 -8.21
CA VAL A 293 -25.34 -14.73 -7.23
C VAL A 293 -26.70 -14.75 -7.95
N PRO A 294 -27.62 -15.70 -7.65
CA PRO A 294 -28.93 -15.72 -8.27
C PRO A 294 -29.72 -14.44 -7.89
N PRO A 295 -30.51 -13.87 -8.82
CA PRO A 295 -31.32 -12.69 -8.51
C PRO A 295 -32.26 -13.03 -7.36
N SER A 296 -32.11 -12.33 -6.22
CA SER A 296 -33.02 -12.46 -5.09
C SER A 296 -34.41 -12.18 -5.56
N THR A 297 -35.31 -13.16 -5.49
CA THR A 297 -36.71 -13.05 -5.76
C THR A 297 -37.33 -11.96 -4.88
N PHE A 298 -37.64 -10.83 -5.48
CA PHE A 298 -38.46 -9.81 -4.83
C PHE A 298 -39.83 -10.40 -4.51
N ALA A 299 -40.08 -10.73 -3.22
CA ALA A 299 -41.41 -10.98 -2.73
C ALA A 299 -42.20 -9.66 -2.77
N THR A 300 -43.08 -9.53 -3.73
CA THR A 300 -44.05 -8.44 -3.85
C THR A 300 -45.06 -8.59 -2.72
N THR A 301 -44.88 -7.86 -1.63
CA THR A 301 -45.92 -7.69 -0.63
C THR A 301 -46.59 -6.34 -0.89
N THR A 302 -47.74 -6.39 -1.56
CA THR A 302 -48.66 -5.28 -1.67
C THR A 302 -49.24 -4.94 -0.31
N THR A 303 -48.95 -3.76 0.23
CA THR A 303 -49.81 -3.14 1.27
C THR A 303 -49.82 -1.63 1.09
N THR A 304 -51.04 -1.12 1.07
CA THR A 304 -51.53 0.22 0.80
C THR A 304 -51.07 1.32 1.75
N ALA A 305 -50.80 2.49 1.16
CA ALA A 305 -51.06 3.87 1.62
C ALA A 305 -50.59 4.35 3.00
N ALA A 306 -49.65 5.28 3.03
CA ALA A 306 -49.76 6.67 3.53
C ALA A 306 -48.39 7.36 3.48
N ALA A 307 -48.27 8.50 2.81
CA ALA A 307 -47.16 9.45 2.91
C ALA A 307 -47.35 10.31 4.17
N PRO A 308 -46.34 11.05 4.72
CA PRO A 308 -45.42 11.90 3.99
C PRO A 308 -43.99 12.06 4.56
N SER A 309 -43.15 12.69 3.76
CA SER A 309 -42.02 13.60 4.04
C SER A 309 -40.69 13.07 4.61
N SER A 310 -39.69 13.44 3.80
CA SER A 310 -38.30 13.87 4.14
C SER A 310 -37.24 12.85 4.47
N SER A 311 -36.15 13.09 3.77
CA SER A 311 -34.78 12.51 3.88
C SER A 311 -34.57 11.20 3.15
N ILE A 312 -34.22 11.34 1.86
CA ILE A 312 -33.53 10.32 1.09
C ILE A 312 -32.10 10.27 1.65
N THR A 313 -31.89 9.45 2.64
CA THR A 313 -30.55 8.97 2.95
C THR A 313 -30.26 7.87 1.94
N GLU A 314 -29.45 8.19 0.96
CA GLU A 314 -28.86 7.23 0.03
C GLU A 314 -28.00 6.26 0.85
N VAL A 315 -28.61 5.17 1.31
CA VAL A 315 -27.87 4.02 1.83
C VAL A 315 -27.28 3.33 0.60
N ALA A 316 -26.10 3.81 0.17
CA ALA A 316 -25.27 3.06 -0.73
C ALA A 316 -25.02 1.69 -0.08
N SER A 317 -25.66 0.64 -0.61
CA SER A 317 -25.39 -0.73 -0.20
C SER A 317 -23.91 -1.00 -0.48
N LYS A 318 -23.07 -1.01 0.55
CA LYS A 318 -21.68 -1.42 0.43
C LYS A 318 -21.67 -2.86 -0.08
N LYS A 319 -21.40 -3.00 -1.38
CA LYS A 319 -21.22 -4.28 -2.05
C LYS A 319 -20.23 -5.11 -1.22
N LYS A 320 -20.61 -6.32 -0.83
CA LYS A 320 -19.72 -7.21 -0.07
C LYS A 320 -18.52 -7.52 -0.97
N ARG A 321 -17.36 -7.06 -0.57
CA ARG A 321 -16.13 -7.21 -1.37
C ARG A 321 -15.61 -8.63 -1.21
N THR A 322 -15.30 -9.28 -2.32
CA THR A 322 -14.64 -10.59 -2.33
C THR A 322 -13.21 -10.50 -1.83
N LYS A 323 -12.75 -11.50 -1.07
CA LYS A 323 -11.34 -11.60 -0.66
C LYS A 323 -10.45 -11.68 -1.91
N ARG A 324 -9.38 -10.89 -1.94
CA ARG A 324 -8.40 -10.92 -3.04
C ARG A 324 -7.61 -12.22 -3.02
N SER A 325 -7.14 -12.60 -4.21
CA SER A 325 -6.15 -13.67 -4.32
C SER A 325 -4.82 -13.28 -3.66
N ASP A 326 -4.07 -14.26 -3.19
CA ASP A 326 -2.74 -14.03 -2.63
C ASP A 326 -1.76 -13.41 -3.64
N ALA A 327 -1.95 -13.70 -4.94
CA ALA A 327 -1.19 -13.06 -6.00
C ALA A 327 -1.46 -11.55 -6.09
N ALA A 328 -2.74 -11.14 -5.99
CA ALA A 328 -3.11 -9.73 -5.99
C ALA A 328 -2.63 -9.02 -4.73
N ALA A 329 -2.78 -9.64 -3.56
CA ALA A 329 -2.29 -9.08 -2.30
C ALA A 329 -0.78 -8.84 -2.33
N THR A 330 -0.01 -9.80 -2.85
CA THR A 330 1.45 -9.67 -3.00
C THR A 330 1.83 -8.57 -3.98
N ALA A 331 1.20 -8.49 -5.15
CA ALA A 331 1.50 -7.47 -6.16
C ALA A 331 1.20 -6.06 -5.65
N ILE A 332 0.05 -5.86 -4.97
CA ILE A 332 -0.35 -4.60 -4.37
C ILE A 332 0.63 -4.19 -3.26
N SER A 333 0.97 -5.11 -2.35
CA SER A 333 1.93 -4.85 -1.27
C SER A 333 3.32 -4.51 -1.81
N SER A 334 3.79 -5.22 -2.83
CA SER A 334 5.05 -4.92 -3.50
C SER A 334 5.07 -3.52 -4.12
N ALA A 335 4.03 -3.12 -4.84
CA ALA A 335 3.92 -1.80 -5.45
C ALA A 335 3.88 -0.65 -4.43
N LEU A 336 3.37 -0.90 -3.21
CA LEU A 336 3.35 0.08 -2.13
C LEU A 336 4.71 0.23 -1.42
N THR A 337 5.52 -0.81 -1.42
CA THR A 337 6.73 -0.89 -0.59
C THR A 337 8.04 -0.75 -1.34
N HIS A 338 8.06 -1.04 -2.65
CA HIS A 338 9.30 -1.06 -3.44
C HIS A 338 9.46 0.16 -4.32
N LYS A 339 10.73 0.49 -4.58
CA LYS A 339 11.16 1.49 -5.53
C LYS A 339 11.10 0.91 -6.94
N PHE A 340 10.84 1.78 -7.90
CA PHE A 340 11.01 1.52 -9.30
C PHE A 340 12.47 1.81 -9.69
N ASP A 341 13.30 0.77 -9.76
CA ASP A 341 14.70 0.88 -10.22
C ASP A 341 14.82 0.50 -11.67
#